data_b0015b394a0ce4c838b3f8712876ef12
#
_entry.id   b0015b394a0ce4c838b3f8712876ef12
#
_cell.length_a   1.000
_cell.length_b   1.000
_cell.length_c   1.000
_cell.angle_alpha   90.00
_cell.angle_beta   90.00
_cell.angle_gamma   90.00
#
_symmetry.space_group_name_H-M   'P 1'
#
loop_
_entity.id
_entity.type
_entity.pdbx_description
1 polymer ?
#
loop_
_entity_poly.entity_id
_entity_poly.type
_entity_poly.pdbx_seq_one_letter_code
_entity_poly.pdbx_strand_id
1 'polypeptide(L)'
;MTKDTNWKIARNEAAVRAFLKGWDDRDVEACMAQVTDHMCYLNQPLEAIRGKNNVRKMIASIFAPAKKVEFKLINVFGHGNQVITERLDQWDWNGSGTWQLKLPVCGMFELTEDGKITEWREYYDNQHWSKYGGPSLVL
;
A
#
# COMPACT_ATOMS: atom_id res chain seq x y z
N MET A 1 -22.09 -3.64 -17.12
CA MET A 1 -21.38 -4.49 -16.14
C MET A 1 -22.35 -5.53 -15.61
N THR A 2 -21.99 -6.80 -15.64
CA THR A 2 -22.84 -7.90 -15.15
C THR A 2 -22.75 -8.06 -13.64
N LYS A 3 -23.71 -8.74 -13.01
CA LYS A 3 -23.66 -9.09 -11.59
C LYS A 3 -22.38 -9.84 -11.23
N ASP A 4 -21.91 -10.73 -12.11
CA ASP A 4 -20.68 -11.53 -11.89
C ASP A 4 -19.41 -10.65 -11.86
N THR A 5 -19.39 -9.57 -12.64
CA THR A 5 -18.29 -8.62 -12.64
C THR A 5 -18.29 -7.76 -11.37
N ASN A 6 -19.47 -7.38 -10.86
CA ASN A 6 -19.60 -6.52 -9.69
C ASN A 6 -19.07 -7.17 -8.41
N TRP A 7 -19.29 -8.46 -8.19
CA TRP A 7 -18.78 -9.14 -7.01
C TRP A 7 -17.24 -9.27 -7.03
N LYS A 8 -16.66 -9.44 -8.23
CA LYS A 8 -15.18 -9.46 -8.36
C LYS A 8 -14.57 -8.11 -8.02
N ILE A 9 -15.16 -7.03 -8.46
CA ILE A 9 -14.73 -5.67 -8.14
C ILE A 9 -14.81 -5.45 -6.62
N ALA A 10 -15.94 -5.77 -6.00
CA ALA A 10 -16.12 -5.64 -4.56
C ALA A 10 -15.11 -6.49 -3.78
N ARG A 11 -14.85 -7.72 -4.22
CA ARG A 11 -13.83 -8.59 -3.64
C ARG A 11 -12.43 -7.98 -3.74
N ASN A 12 -12.08 -7.44 -4.91
CA ASN A 12 -10.77 -6.82 -5.13
C ASN A 12 -10.59 -5.56 -4.29
N GLU A 13 -11.62 -4.72 -4.20
CA GLU A 13 -11.60 -3.54 -3.33
C GLU A 13 -11.45 -3.94 -1.85
N ALA A 14 -12.12 -5.01 -1.43
CA ALA A 14 -11.99 -5.54 -0.07
C ALA A 14 -10.58 -6.04 0.24
N ALA A 15 -9.92 -6.72 -0.71
CA ALA A 15 -8.54 -7.18 -0.57
C ALA A 15 -7.58 -6.00 -0.42
N VAL A 16 -7.75 -4.95 -1.22
CA VAL A 16 -6.92 -3.74 -1.14
C VAL A 16 -7.16 -3.01 0.19
N ARG A 17 -8.41 -2.89 0.64
CA ARG A 17 -8.72 -2.29 1.95
C ARG A 17 -8.09 -3.08 3.09
N ALA A 18 -8.11 -4.41 3.03
CA ALA A 18 -7.47 -5.26 4.04
C ALA A 18 -5.95 -5.09 4.04
N PHE A 19 -5.33 -4.99 2.86
CA PHE A 19 -3.90 -4.72 2.71
C PHE A 19 -3.54 -3.37 3.35
N LEU A 20 -4.29 -2.32 3.05
CA LEU A 20 -4.04 -0.97 3.59
C LEU A 20 -4.32 -0.89 5.10
N LYS A 21 -5.30 -1.64 5.60
CA LYS A 21 -5.51 -1.74 7.05
C LYS A 21 -4.31 -2.37 7.76
N GLY A 22 -3.64 -3.32 7.12
CA GLY A 22 -2.37 -3.86 7.63
C GLY A 22 -1.31 -2.79 7.83
N TRP A 23 -1.29 -1.75 7.01
CA TRP A 23 -0.42 -0.58 7.21
C TRP A 23 -0.84 0.24 8.43
N ASP A 24 -2.13 0.51 8.60
CA ASP A 24 -2.64 1.22 9.78
C ASP A 24 -2.29 0.48 11.07
N ASP A 25 -2.40 -0.83 11.05
CA ASP A 25 -2.11 -1.71 12.20
C ASP A 25 -0.61 -2.01 12.35
N ARG A 26 0.22 -1.62 11.40
CA ARG A 26 1.65 -1.98 11.30
C ARG A 26 1.84 -3.49 11.42
N ASP A 27 0.98 -4.24 10.75
CA ASP A 27 0.96 -5.69 10.72
C ASP A 27 1.40 -6.18 9.34
N VAL A 28 2.70 -6.51 9.23
CA VAL A 28 3.29 -6.98 7.96
C VAL A 28 2.59 -8.23 7.46
N GLU A 29 2.28 -9.18 8.34
CA GLU A 29 1.67 -10.44 7.91
C GLU A 29 0.23 -10.26 7.43
N ALA A 30 -0.50 -9.30 7.99
CA ALA A 30 -1.82 -8.93 7.48
C ALA A 30 -1.73 -8.38 6.04
N CYS A 31 -0.70 -7.58 5.75
CA CYS A 31 -0.43 -7.13 4.38
C CYS A 31 -0.09 -8.32 3.48
N MET A 32 0.80 -9.20 3.91
CA MET A 32 1.26 -10.34 3.11
C MET A 32 0.15 -11.37 2.84
N ALA A 33 -0.84 -11.45 3.70
CA ALA A 33 -2.00 -12.32 3.49
C ALA A 33 -2.78 -12.00 2.21
N GLN A 34 -2.64 -10.77 1.67
CA GLN A 34 -3.40 -10.31 0.50
C GLN A 34 -2.61 -10.39 -0.81
N VAL A 35 -1.35 -10.84 -0.78
CA VAL A 35 -0.45 -10.73 -1.94
C VAL A 35 0.01 -12.09 -2.46
N THR A 36 0.42 -12.12 -3.73
CA THR A 36 1.02 -13.31 -4.35
C THR A 36 2.49 -13.46 -3.98
N ASP A 37 3.05 -14.67 -4.18
CA ASP A 37 4.48 -14.90 -4.00
C ASP A 37 5.35 -14.08 -4.95
N HIS A 38 4.79 -13.67 -6.09
CA HIS A 38 5.47 -12.90 -7.13
C HIS A 38 5.18 -11.40 -7.07
N MET A 39 4.60 -10.94 -5.97
CA MET A 39 4.25 -9.53 -5.82
C MET A 39 5.40 -8.61 -6.17
N CYS A 40 5.07 -7.52 -6.86
CA CYS A 40 5.98 -6.45 -7.21
C CYS A 40 5.49 -5.14 -6.56
N TYR A 41 6.41 -4.44 -5.88
CA TYR A 41 6.13 -3.16 -5.23
C TYR A 41 6.98 -2.07 -5.88
N LEU A 42 6.31 -1.09 -6.48
CA LEU A 42 6.96 0.02 -7.20
C LEU A 42 6.62 1.34 -6.52
N ASN A 43 7.63 1.95 -5.91
CA ASN A 43 7.57 3.35 -5.49
C ASN A 43 8.13 4.21 -6.62
N GLN A 44 7.25 4.73 -7.48
CA GLN A 44 7.69 5.50 -8.63
C GLN A 44 8.45 6.78 -8.19
N PRO A 45 9.60 7.12 -8.80
CA PRO A 45 10.26 6.44 -9.92
C PRO A 45 11.36 5.44 -9.52
N LEU A 46 11.36 4.95 -8.30
CA LEU A 46 12.40 4.04 -7.78
C LEU A 46 12.31 2.66 -8.43
N GLU A 47 13.40 1.90 -8.28
CA GLU A 47 13.45 0.53 -8.78
C GLU A 47 12.44 -0.37 -8.07
N ALA A 48 11.83 -1.29 -8.82
CA ALA A 48 10.84 -2.21 -8.31
C ALA A 48 11.42 -3.20 -7.29
N ILE A 49 10.68 -3.45 -6.22
CA ILE A 49 10.98 -4.49 -5.24
C ILE A 49 10.15 -5.71 -5.61
N ARG A 50 10.83 -6.81 -5.94
CA ARG A 50 10.19 -8.02 -6.49
C ARG A 50 10.23 -9.17 -5.50
N GLY A 51 9.11 -9.88 -5.44
CA GLY A 51 8.94 -11.07 -4.61
C GLY A 51 8.42 -10.76 -3.22
N LYS A 52 7.52 -11.61 -2.74
CA LYS A 52 6.82 -11.43 -1.46
C LYS A 52 7.77 -11.23 -0.28
N ASN A 53 8.87 -12.00 -0.21
CA ASN A 53 9.81 -11.87 0.90
C ASN A 53 10.56 -10.54 0.91
N ASN A 54 10.93 -10.03 -0.26
CA ASN A 54 11.57 -8.71 -0.36
C ASN A 54 10.58 -7.59 -0.04
N VAL A 55 9.34 -7.71 -0.49
CA VAL A 55 8.29 -6.76 -0.15
C VAL A 55 8.02 -6.78 1.36
N ARG A 56 7.96 -7.97 1.98
CA ARG A 56 7.84 -8.11 3.45
C ARG A 56 8.95 -7.35 4.17
N LYS A 57 10.20 -7.54 3.75
CA LYS A 57 11.36 -6.84 4.35
C LYS A 57 11.25 -5.32 4.22
N MET A 58 10.84 -4.84 3.05
CA MET A 58 10.67 -3.41 2.81
C MET A 58 9.58 -2.84 3.72
N ILE A 59 8.41 -3.45 3.76
CA ILE A 59 7.30 -2.98 4.61
C ILE A 59 7.72 -2.98 6.09
N ALA A 60 8.36 -4.05 6.54
CA ALA A 60 8.85 -4.15 7.91
C ALA A 60 9.86 -3.04 8.24
N SER A 61 10.75 -2.69 7.30
CA SER A 61 11.72 -1.60 7.49
C SER A 61 11.07 -0.23 7.62
N ILE A 62 9.92 -0.04 6.97
CA ILE A 62 9.15 1.20 7.08
C ILE A 62 8.39 1.25 8.41
N PHE A 63 7.86 0.13 8.85
CA PHE A 63 7.14 0.04 10.13
C PHE A 63 8.06 0.22 11.35
N ALA A 64 9.32 -0.20 11.25
CA ALA A 64 10.25 -0.16 12.39
C ALA A 64 10.37 1.23 13.05
N PRO A 65 10.56 2.33 12.32
CA PRO A 65 10.61 3.67 12.92
C PRO A 65 9.23 4.28 13.19
N ALA A 66 8.15 3.71 12.65
CA ALA A 66 6.82 4.31 12.74
C ALA A 66 6.16 4.00 14.09
N LYS A 67 5.69 5.03 14.79
CA LYS A 67 4.91 4.87 16.03
C LYS A 67 3.42 4.76 15.75
N LYS A 68 2.94 5.45 14.71
CA LYS A 68 1.56 5.36 14.26
C LYS A 68 1.51 5.62 12.75
N VAL A 69 0.61 4.89 12.07
CA VAL A 69 0.35 5.03 10.63
C VAL A 69 -1.15 5.09 10.41
N GLU A 70 -1.59 5.97 9.53
CA GLU A 70 -2.97 5.99 9.06
C GLU A 70 -2.99 6.26 7.56
N PHE A 71 -3.47 5.30 6.79
CA PHE A 71 -3.72 5.44 5.36
C PHE A 71 -5.17 5.83 5.16
N LYS A 72 -5.42 7.14 5.11
CA LYS A 72 -6.77 7.67 4.95
C LYS A 72 -7.21 7.53 3.50
N LEU A 73 -8.14 6.61 3.24
CA LEU A 73 -8.74 6.43 1.92
C LEU A 73 -9.68 7.60 1.61
N ILE A 74 -9.44 8.26 0.48
CA ILE A 74 -10.28 9.33 -0.05
C ILE A 74 -11.21 8.77 -1.11
N ASN A 75 -10.65 8.04 -2.09
CA ASN A 75 -11.40 7.37 -3.14
C ASN A 75 -10.83 5.98 -3.41
N VAL A 76 -11.71 5.04 -3.75
CA VAL A 76 -11.36 3.69 -4.17
C VAL A 76 -12.17 3.34 -5.41
N PHE A 77 -11.49 2.96 -6.48
CA PHE A 77 -12.13 2.60 -7.74
C PHE A 77 -11.61 1.25 -8.23
N GLY A 78 -12.52 0.27 -8.36
CA GLY A 78 -12.23 -1.02 -8.97
C GLY A 78 -12.72 -1.06 -10.41
N HIS A 79 -11.91 -1.68 -11.29
CA HIS A 79 -12.26 -1.96 -12.67
C HIS A 79 -11.49 -3.19 -13.16
N GLY A 80 -12.20 -4.23 -13.58
CA GLY A 80 -11.55 -5.49 -13.96
C GLY A 80 -10.74 -6.05 -12.79
N ASN A 81 -9.46 -6.34 -13.04
CA ASN A 81 -8.53 -6.83 -12.04
C ASN A 81 -7.67 -5.71 -11.42
N GLN A 82 -8.11 -4.46 -11.55
CA GLN A 82 -7.39 -3.30 -11.04
C GLN A 82 -8.19 -2.58 -9.98
N VAL A 83 -7.49 -2.01 -8.99
CA VAL A 83 -8.05 -1.10 -8.00
C VAL A 83 -7.15 0.11 -7.90
N ILE A 84 -7.74 1.30 -7.98
CA ILE A 84 -7.03 2.56 -7.81
C ILE A 84 -7.47 3.19 -6.49
N THR A 85 -6.52 3.68 -5.70
CA THR A 85 -6.79 4.38 -4.45
C THR A 85 -6.20 5.78 -4.49
N GLU A 86 -6.97 6.76 -4.06
CA GLU A 86 -6.47 8.07 -3.69
C GLU A 86 -6.45 8.14 -2.17
N ARG A 87 -5.31 8.50 -1.58
CA ARG A 87 -5.10 8.44 -0.14
C ARG A 87 -4.35 9.66 0.37
N LEU A 88 -4.52 9.92 1.65
CA LEU A 88 -3.59 10.70 2.45
C LEU A 88 -2.92 9.73 3.43
N ASP A 89 -1.67 9.40 3.18
CA ASP A 89 -0.88 8.52 4.05
C ASP A 89 -0.22 9.38 5.14
N GLN A 90 -0.46 9.03 6.41
CA GLN A 90 -0.03 9.84 7.55
C GLN A 90 0.85 9.01 8.50
N TRP A 91 1.92 9.63 8.95
CA TRP A 91 2.96 8.96 9.74
C TRP A 91 3.32 9.77 10.97
N ASP A 92 3.32 9.12 12.13
CA ASP A 92 3.88 9.63 13.37
C ASP A 92 5.13 8.81 13.68
N TRP A 93 6.31 9.43 13.49
CA TRP A 93 7.59 8.74 13.69
C TRP A 93 8.06 8.79 15.14
N ASN A 94 7.72 9.85 15.87
CA ASN A 94 8.27 10.12 17.20
C ASN A 94 7.31 9.85 18.36
N GLY A 95 6.08 9.45 18.09
CA GLY A 95 5.10 9.15 19.12
C GLY A 95 4.46 10.34 19.81
N SER A 96 4.56 11.54 19.19
CA SER A 96 4.03 12.78 19.78
C SER A 96 2.51 12.90 19.71
N GLY A 97 1.85 12.03 18.93
CA GLY A 97 0.42 12.14 18.67
C GLY A 97 0.08 13.12 17.56
N THR A 98 1.08 13.65 16.86
CA THR A 98 0.90 14.50 15.68
C THR A 98 1.50 13.82 14.46
N TRP A 99 0.96 14.12 13.29
CA TRP A 99 1.48 13.58 12.03
C TRP A 99 2.66 14.42 11.55
N GLN A 100 3.89 13.86 11.59
CA GLN A 100 5.07 14.54 11.05
C GLN A 100 5.08 14.48 9.52
N LEU A 101 4.51 13.44 8.94
CA LEU A 101 4.39 13.30 7.49
C LEU A 101 2.94 13.08 7.12
N LYS A 102 2.44 13.91 6.20
CA LYS A 102 1.16 13.75 5.52
C LYS A 102 1.43 13.71 4.02
N LEU A 103 1.26 12.55 3.41
CA LEU A 103 1.68 12.29 2.05
C LEU A 103 0.47 11.98 1.17
N PRO A 104 0.13 12.88 0.22
CA PRO A 104 -0.85 12.52 -0.81
C PRO A 104 -0.30 11.43 -1.73
N VAL A 105 -1.08 10.38 -1.93
CA VAL A 105 -0.67 9.21 -2.72
C VAL A 105 -1.80 8.76 -3.63
N CYS A 106 -1.44 8.42 -4.86
CA CYS A 106 -2.30 7.64 -5.74
C CYS A 106 -1.66 6.26 -5.91
N GLY A 107 -2.35 5.21 -5.48
CA GLY A 107 -1.88 3.83 -5.57
C GLY A 107 -2.69 3.01 -6.57
N MET A 108 -1.99 2.25 -7.40
CA MET A 108 -2.57 1.34 -8.37
C MET A 108 -2.26 -0.10 -7.98
N PHE A 109 -3.30 -0.91 -7.87
CA PHE A 109 -3.18 -2.32 -7.52
C PHE A 109 -3.63 -3.18 -8.68
N GLU A 110 -2.84 -4.20 -9.02
CA GLU A 110 -3.25 -5.25 -9.94
C GLU A 110 -3.44 -6.54 -9.16
N LEU A 111 -4.55 -7.24 -9.42
CA LEU A 111 -4.90 -8.47 -8.73
C LEU A 111 -5.04 -9.62 -9.73
N THR A 112 -4.85 -10.82 -9.23
CA THR A 112 -5.10 -12.05 -9.99
C THR A 112 -6.60 -12.33 -10.08
N GLU A 113 -6.98 -13.30 -10.93
CA GLU A 113 -8.38 -13.72 -11.07
C GLU A 113 -8.99 -14.23 -9.75
N ASP A 114 -8.17 -14.75 -8.85
CA ASP A 114 -8.63 -15.22 -7.53
C ASP A 114 -8.52 -14.14 -6.43
N GLY A 115 -8.19 -12.90 -6.79
CA GLY A 115 -8.29 -11.75 -5.89
C GLY A 115 -7.08 -11.49 -5.00
N LYS A 116 -5.89 -11.92 -5.42
CA LYS A 116 -4.64 -11.61 -4.72
C LYS A 116 -3.89 -10.47 -5.42
N ILE A 117 -3.31 -9.58 -4.63
CA ILE A 117 -2.52 -8.45 -5.14
C ILE A 117 -1.21 -8.98 -5.70
N THR A 118 -0.93 -8.72 -6.97
CA THR A 118 0.30 -9.15 -7.64
C THR A 118 1.21 -7.98 -8.02
N GLU A 119 0.69 -6.76 -8.07
CA GLU A 119 1.49 -5.56 -8.29
C GLU A 119 0.87 -4.38 -7.55
N TRP A 120 1.74 -3.56 -6.96
CA TRP A 120 1.35 -2.33 -6.29
C TRP A 120 2.28 -1.21 -6.71
N ARG A 121 1.74 -0.22 -7.40
CA ARG A 121 2.46 0.96 -7.86
C ARG A 121 1.99 2.17 -7.09
N GLU A 122 2.95 2.93 -6.54
CA GLU A 122 2.67 4.13 -5.76
C GLU A 122 3.22 5.37 -6.46
N TYR A 123 2.40 6.42 -6.53
CA TYR A 123 2.71 7.71 -7.14
C TYR A 123 2.58 8.80 -6.09
N TYR A 124 3.68 9.40 -5.72
CA TYR A 124 3.75 10.45 -4.70
C TYR A 124 5.05 11.23 -4.82
N ASP A 125 5.19 12.30 -4.05
CA ASP A 125 6.40 13.11 -4.02
C ASP A 125 7.44 12.48 -3.08
N ASN A 126 8.47 11.87 -3.67
CA ASN A 126 9.58 11.25 -2.93
C ASN A 126 10.39 12.25 -2.12
N GLN A 127 10.47 13.51 -2.55
CA GLN A 127 11.18 14.54 -1.79
C GLN A 127 10.42 14.88 -0.52
N HIS A 128 9.09 14.95 -0.61
CA HIS A 128 8.22 15.14 0.55
C HIS A 128 8.36 13.99 1.55
N TRP A 129 8.35 12.75 1.07
CA TRP A 129 8.60 11.56 1.89
C TRP A 129 9.90 11.68 2.67
N SER A 130 11.02 11.94 1.99
CA SER A 130 12.35 12.02 2.60
C SER A 130 12.48 13.21 3.55
N LYS A 131 11.94 14.37 3.17
CA LYS A 131 12.00 15.60 3.95
C LYS A 131 11.34 15.46 5.33
N TYR A 132 10.26 14.69 5.41
CA TYR A 132 9.47 14.55 6.63
C TYR A 132 9.66 13.20 7.32
N GLY A 133 10.82 12.60 7.17
CA GLY A 133 11.26 11.47 7.99
C GLY A 133 11.04 10.08 7.42
N GLY A 134 10.56 9.98 6.19
CA GLY A 134 10.39 8.67 5.55
C GLY A 134 11.71 7.93 5.39
N PRO A 135 11.80 6.65 5.81
CA PRO A 135 13.03 5.86 5.65
C PRO A 135 13.31 5.52 4.18
N SER A 136 14.50 5.00 3.93
CA SER A 136 14.90 4.55 2.59
C SER A 136 13.91 3.52 2.04
N LEU A 137 13.57 3.66 0.75
CA LEU A 137 12.72 2.74 0.01
C LEU A 137 13.53 1.84 -0.94
N VAL A 138 14.81 1.71 -0.70
CA VAL A 138 15.73 0.84 -1.45
C VAL A 138 16.23 -0.24 -0.50
N LEU A 139 16.17 -1.50 -0.96
CA LEU A 139 16.68 -2.65 -0.21
C LEU A 139 18.20 -2.76 -0.27
#